data_61f46a942caa0d8fec92b6e6e0b80a0a
#
_entry.id   61f46a942caa0d8fec92b6e6e0b80a0a
#
_cell.length_a   1.000
_cell.length_b   1.000
_cell.length_c   1.000
_cell.angle_alpha   90.00
_cell.angle_beta   90.00
_cell.angle_gamma   90.00
#
_symmetry.space_group_name_H-M   'P 1'
#
loop_
_entity.id
_entity.type
_entity.pdbx_description
1 polymer ?
#
loop_
_entity_poly.entity_id
_entity_poly.type
_entity_poly.pdbx_seq_one_letter_code
_entity_poly.pdbx_strand_id
1 'polypeptide(L)'
;MAFVKISEQPSLYNDLEKKSVGEILHDINTEVEKAIPQIEKLVIEIVSRMRRGGRIFYMGAGTSGRLGVLDASEIPPTFGMDPSWVIGIIAGGDIALRNPVENAEDDTEQGWKDLQAFGINDRDTVIGIAASGTTPYVIGAIKTARAHGILTAAITSNPDAPISEAADIAIEMIVGPEYVTGSSRMKSGTGQKMICNMITTTVMIQMGRVKGNKMVNMQLSNAKLVDRGTRMVVEELGLPYDEAKRLLLLHGSVKEAVDAYRKQ
;
A
#
# COMPACT_ATOMS: atom_id res chain seq x y z
N MET A 1 -9.17 -29.01 7.97
CA MET A 1 -10.43 -28.66 7.30
C MET A 1 -10.09 -28.11 5.91
N ALA A 2 -10.95 -28.30 4.90
CA ALA A 2 -10.70 -27.67 3.60
C ALA A 2 -10.84 -26.14 3.72
N PHE A 3 -9.95 -25.37 3.08
CA PHE A 3 -10.02 -23.92 3.03
C PHE A 3 -11.32 -23.47 2.35
N VAL A 4 -12.05 -22.55 2.96
CA VAL A 4 -13.31 -21.99 2.43
C VAL A 4 -13.12 -20.51 2.17
N LYS A 5 -13.28 -20.10 0.91
CA LYS A 5 -13.25 -18.69 0.50
C LYS A 5 -14.52 -17.98 0.96
N ILE A 6 -14.52 -17.39 2.16
CA ILE A 6 -15.67 -16.68 2.72
C ILE A 6 -16.07 -15.49 1.85
N SER A 7 -15.09 -14.76 1.30
CA SER A 7 -15.33 -13.59 0.44
C SER A 7 -16.02 -13.92 -0.88
N GLU A 8 -15.99 -15.17 -1.31
CA GLU A 8 -16.63 -15.64 -2.56
C GLU A 8 -17.99 -16.33 -2.32
N GLN A 9 -18.42 -16.44 -1.07
CA GLN A 9 -19.74 -16.98 -0.75
C GLN A 9 -20.85 -16.03 -1.22
N PRO A 10 -22.10 -16.54 -1.38
CA PRO A 10 -23.24 -15.69 -1.67
C PRO A 10 -23.35 -14.53 -0.69
N SER A 11 -23.72 -13.36 -1.21
CA SER A 11 -23.92 -12.15 -0.40
C SER A 11 -24.92 -12.41 0.74
N LEU A 12 -24.62 -11.82 1.90
CA LEU A 12 -25.56 -11.78 3.04
C LEU A 12 -26.67 -10.74 2.84
N TYR A 13 -26.53 -9.91 1.83
CA TYR A 13 -27.46 -8.83 1.53
C TYR A 13 -28.38 -9.25 0.39
N ASN A 14 -29.68 -9.12 0.63
CA ASN A 14 -30.71 -9.44 -0.36
C ASN A 14 -31.43 -8.16 -0.79
N ASP A 15 -32.16 -8.23 -1.90
CA ASP A 15 -33.01 -7.14 -2.40
C ASP A 15 -32.27 -5.78 -2.47
N LEU A 16 -31.04 -5.78 -2.97
CA LEU A 16 -30.15 -4.61 -3.00
C LEU A 16 -30.82 -3.42 -3.70
N GLU A 17 -31.60 -3.69 -4.74
CA GLU A 17 -32.33 -2.68 -5.50
C GLU A 17 -33.46 -2.00 -4.72
N LYS A 18 -33.85 -2.56 -3.57
CA LYS A 18 -34.89 -2.00 -2.68
C LYS A 18 -34.31 -1.17 -1.55
N LYS A 19 -32.98 -1.19 -1.35
CA LYS A 19 -32.31 -0.49 -0.26
C LYS A 19 -32.15 0.99 -0.56
N SER A 20 -32.28 1.81 0.46
CA SER A 20 -31.93 3.23 0.41
C SER A 20 -30.40 3.41 0.23
N VAL A 21 -30.00 4.58 -0.28
CA VAL A 21 -28.57 4.93 -0.42
C VAL A 21 -27.84 4.81 0.92
N GLY A 22 -28.44 5.27 2.03
CA GLY A 22 -27.84 5.18 3.35
C GLY A 22 -27.57 3.73 3.80
N GLU A 23 -28.54 2.84 3.61
CA GLU A 23 -28.39 1.41 3.92
C GLU A 23 -27.29 0.76 3.08
N ILE A 24 -27.23 1.05 1.79
CA ILE A 24 -26.18 0.54 0.89
C ILE A 24 -24.79 0.99 1.36
N LEU A 25 -24.64 2.28 1.66
CA LEU A 25 -23.35 2.83 2.10
C LEU A 25 -22.89 2.24 3.44
N HIS A 26 -23.81 2.01 4.37
CA HIS A 26 -23.51 1.36 5.64
C HIS A 26 -23.09 -0.10 5.46
N ASP A 27 -23.78 -0.84 4.63
CA ASP A 27 -23.51 -2.26 4.36
C ASP A 27 -22.16 -2.52 3.69
N ILE A 28 -21.65 -1.56 2.90
CA ILE A 28 -20.36 -1.67 2.20
C ILE A 28 -19.16 -1.43 3.12
N ASN A 29 -19.38 -0.95 4.34
CA ASN A 29 -18.30 -0.68 5.29
C ASN A 29 -17.45 -1.92 5.60
N THR A 30 -16.13 -1.74 5.79
CA THR A 30 -15.17 -2.84 6.01
C THR A 30 -14.64 -2.88 7.44
N GLU A 31 -14.30 -4.06 7.92
CA GLU A 31 -13.76 -4.29 9.27
C GLU A 31 -12.22 -4.36 9.27
N VAL A 32 -11.54 -3.27 8.86
CA VAL A 32 -10.07 -3.21 8.85
C VAL A 32 -9.48 -3.13 10.27
N GLU A 33 -10.22 -2.56 11.22
CA GLU A 33 -9.73 -2.33 12.59
C GLU A 33 -9.22 -3.62 13.26
N LYS A 34 -9.86 -4.76 13.02
CA LYS A 34 -9.47 -6.04 13.59
C LYS A 34 -8.10 -6.54 13.11
N ALA A 35 -7.62 -6.02 11.98
CA ALA A 35 -6.33 -6.39 11.40
C ALA A 35 -5.16 -5.49 11.87
N ILE A 36 -5.44 -4.46 12.69
CA ILE A 36 -4.40 -3.51 13.17
C ILE A 36 -3.23 -4.20 13.86
N PRO A 37 -3.40 -5.21 14.75
CA PRO A 37 -2.27 -5.85 15.41
C PRO A 37 -1.28 -6.51 14.43
N GLN A 38 -1.77 -7.10 13.33
CA GLN A 38 -0.92 -7.70 12.30
C GLN A 38 -0.23 -6.62 11.46
N ILE A 39 -0.93 -5.52 11.17
CA ILE A 39 -0.36 -4.36 10.47
C ILE A 39 0.77 -3.75 11.30
N GLU A 40 0.57 -3.56 12.61
CA GLU A 40 1.59 -3.03 13.51
C GLU A 40 2.85 -3.89 13.50
N LYS A 41 2.70 -5.22 13.66
CA LYS A 41 3.82 -6.17 13.60
C LYS A 41 4.59 -6.03 12.29
N LEU A 42 3.90 -5.94 11.15
CA LEU A 42 4.52 -5.79 9.85
C LEU A 42 5.26 -4.46 9.72
N VAL A 43 4.64 -3.35 10.13
CA VAL A 43 5.23 -2.01 10.05
C VAL A 43 6.54 -1.92 10.84
N ILE A 44 6.60 -2.48 12.05
CA ILE A 44 7.81 -2.52 12.88
C ILE A 44 8.96 -3.20 12.12
N GLU A 45 8.70 -4.35 11.52
CA GLU A 45 9.68 -5.11 10.74
C GLU A 45 10.12 -4.36 9.47
N ILE A 46 9.18 -3.73 8.75
CA ILE A 46 9.48 -2.93 7.55
C ILE A 46 10.40 -1.76 7.92
N VAL A 47 10.07 -0.99 8.95
CA VAL A 47 10.87 0.17 9.39
C VAL A 47 12.29 -0.24 9.72
N SER A 48 12.47 -1.37 10.42
CA SER A 48 13.79 -1.92 10.73
C SER A 48 14.60 -2.22 9.46
N ARG A 49 13.97 -2.81 8.43
CA ARG A 49 14.61 -3.14 7.15
C ARG A 49 14.89 -1.89 6.32
N MET A 50 13.95 -0.98 6.20
CA MET A 50 14.12 0.24 5.42
C MET A 50 15.23 1.14 5.97
N ARG A 51 15.44 1.19 7.29
CA ARG A 51 16.58 1.89 7.91
C ARG A 51 17.95 1.30 7.50
N ARG A 52 17.97 0.05 7.03
CA ARG A 52 19.15 -0.64 6.50
C ARG A 52 19.20 -0.62 4.97
N GLY A 53 18.35 0.18 4.31
CA GLY A 53 18.29 0.32 2.86
C GLY A 53 17.41 -0.73 2.17
N GLY A 54 16.51 -1.39 2.89
CA GLY A 54 15.50 -2.27 2.34
C GLY A 54 14.34 -1.51 1.70
N ARG A 55 13.54 -2.19 0.90
CA ARG A 55 12.43 -1.66 0.11
C ARG A 55 11.15 -2.44 0.37
N ILE A 56 10.01 -1.88 -0.02
CA ILE A 56 8.71 -2.55 0.00
C ILE A 56 8.32 -2.93 -1.42
N PHE A 57 7.91 -4.18 -1.62
CA PHE A 57 7.33 -4.68 -2.86
C PHE A 57 5.90 -5.12 -2.61
N TYR A 58 4.92 -4.42 -3.20
CA TYR A 58 3.56 -4.90 -3.28
C TYR A 58 3.40 -5.80 -4.50
N MET A 59 2.73 -6.93 -4.32
CA MET A 59 2.44 -7.85 -5.41
C MET A 59 0.97 -8.27 -5.41
N GLY A 60 0.34 -8.26 -6.55
CA GLY A 60 -1.05 -8.68 -6.68
C GLY A 60 -1.46 -8.92 -8.12
N ALA A 61 -2.68 -9.43 -8.31
CA ALA A 61 -3.33 -9.55 -9.60
C ALA A 61 -4.62 -8.72 -9.62
N GLY A 62 -5.07 -8.29 -10.80
CA GLY A 62 -6.30 -7.56 -10.98
C GLY A 62 -6.43 -6.33 -10.06
N THR A 63 -7.52 -6.22 -9.32
CA THR A 63 -7.77 -5.10 -8.39
C THR A 63 -6.68 -4.99 -7.32
N SER A 64 -6.27 -6.12 -6.72
CA SER A 64 -5.26 -6.14 -5.66
C SER A 64 -3.90 -5.63 -6.16
N GLY A 65 -3.48 -6.03 -7.37
CA GLY A 65 -2.25 -5.51 -7.99
C GLY A 65 -2.32 -4.02 -8.28
N ARG A 66 -3.47 -3.53 -8.81
CA ARG A 66 -3.69 -2.09 -9.05
C ARG A 66 -3.59 -1.27 -7.78
N LEU A 67 -4.11 -1.77 -6.65
CA LEU A 67 -4.06 -1.08 -5.36
C LEU A 67 -2.63 -0.97 -4.83
N GLY A 68 -1.82 -2.02 -4.97
CA GLY A 68 -0.40 -1.98 -4.62
C GLY A 68 0.37 -0.96 -5.46
N VAL A 69 0.14 -0.92 -6.79
CA VAL A 69 0.74 0.07 -7.68
C VAL A 69 0.26 1.49 -7.34
N LEU A 70 -1.04 1.66 -7.07
CA LEU A 70 -1.59 2.96 -6.67
C LEU A 70 -0.90 3.49 -5.42
N ASP A 71 -0.84 2.71 -4.34
CA ASP A 71 -0.22 3.13 -3.09
C ASP A 71 1.27 3.48 -3.29
N ALA A 72 2.01 2.63 -3.99
CA ALA A 72 3.42 2.87 -4.31
C ALA A 72 3.64 4.18 -5.09
N SER A 73 2.76 4.50 -6.04
CA SER A 73 2.85 5.70 -6.89
C SER A 73 2.65 7.01 -6.12
N GLU A 74 1.97 6.97 -4.97
CA GLU A 74 1.71 8.15 -4.14
C GLU A 74 2.86 8.49 -3.17
N ILE A 75 3.82 7.58 -2.98
CA ILE A 75 4.91 7.76 -2.02
C ILE A 75 5.90 8.87 -2.44
N PRO A 76 6.36 8.94 -3.70
CA PRO A 76 7.28 10.00 -4.12
C PRO A 76 6.67 11.41 -3.99
N PRO A 77 5.48 11.73 -4.52
CA PRO A 77 4.93 13.07 -4.43
C PRO A 77 4.56 13.48 -3.00
N THR A 78 4.15 12.51 -2.14
CA THR A 78 3.70 12.78 -0.77
C THR A 78 4.85 12.92 0.20
N PHE A 79 5.82 12.02 0.15
CA PHE A 79 6.88 11.89 1.17
C PHE A 79 8.29 12.22 0.65
N GLY A 80 8.43 12.55 -0.64
CA GLY A 80 9.71 12.88 -1.26
C GLY A 80 10.70 11.71 -1.27
N MET A 81 10.18 10.48 -1.30
CA MET A 81 11.01 9.28 -1.39
C MET A 81 11.31 8.97 -2.86
N ASP A 82 12.45 8.34 -3.10
CA ASP A 82 12.74 7.79 -4.42
C ASP A 82 11.72 6.70 -4.78
N PRO A 83 11.23 6.63 -6.04
CA PRO A 83 10.25 5.62 -6.46
C PRO A 83 10.68 4.18 -6.23
N SER A 84 11.98 3.93 -6.11
CA SER A 84 12.52 2.59 -5.86
C SER A 84 12.30 2.07 -4.43
N TRP A 85 11.83 2.90 -3.49
CA TRP A 85 11.65 2.49 -2.09
C TRP A 85 10.37 1.71 -1.84
N VAL A 86 9.31 2.01 -2.61
CA VAL A 86 8.05 1.29 -2.57
C VAL A 86 7.63 1.00 -4.01
N ILE A 87 7.53 -0.26 -4.35
CA ILE A 87 7.33 -0.73 -5.71
C ILE A 87 6.06 -1.57 -5.75
N GLY A 88 5.15 -1.26 -6.67
CA GLY A 88 3.96 -2.05 -6.93
C GLY A 88 4.15 -2.90 -8.19
N ILE A 89 3.91 -4.21 -8.08
CA ILE A 89 4.00 -5.17 -9.17
C ILE A 89 2.64 -5.84 -9.37
N ILE A 90 2.19 -5.89 -10.61
CA ILE A 90 0.92 -6.51 -10.97
C ILE A 90 1.14 -7.65 -11.96
N ALA A 91 0.47 -8.78 -11.75
CA ALA A 91 0.46 -9.88 -12.71
C ALA A 91 0.02 -9.40 -14.11
N GLY A 92 0.81 -9.71 -15.13
CA GLY A 92 0.61 -9.21 -16.49
C GLY A 92 1.25 -7.85 -16.79
N GLY A 93 2.00 -7.26 -15.82
CA GLY A 93 2.76 -6.02 -16.00
C GLY A 93 1.89 -4.78 -16.19
N ASP A 94 2.47 -3.68 -16.67
CA ASP A 94 1.80 -2.36 -16.78
C ASP A 94 0.54 -2.37 -17.65
N ILE A 95 0.44 -3.27 -18.61
CA ILE A 95 -0.77 -3.43 -19.43
C ILE A 95 -1.96 -3.79 -18.55
N ALA A 96 -1.75 -4.63 -17.52
CA ALA A 96 -2.79 -5.09 -16.61
C ALA A 96 -3.34 -4.00 -15.70
N LEU A 97 -2.69 -2.84 -15.60
CA LEU A 97 -3.23 -1.67 -14.89
C LEU A 97 -4.52 -1.16 -15.51
N ARG A 98 -4.63 -1.22 -16.83
CA ARG A 98 -5.76 -0.67 -17.61
C ARG A 98 -6.64 -1.73 -18.24
N ASN A 99 -6.03 -2.82 -18.69
CA ASN A 99 -6.71 -3.90 -19.43
C ASN A 99 -6.52 -5.23 -18.69
N PRO A 100 -7.51 -6.12 -18.64
CA PRO A 100 -7.31 -7.45 -18.09
C PRO A 100 -6.29 -8.21 -18.95
N VAL A 101 -5.38 -8.95 -18.30
CA VAL A 101 -4.44 -9.87 -18.96
C VAL A 101 -4.82 -11.27 -18.48
N GLU A 102 -5.38 -12.06 -19.38
CA GLU A 102 -5.85 -13.41 -19.10
C GLU A 102 -4.70 -14.31 -18.65
N ASN A 103 -4.96 -15.23 -17.74
CA ASN A 103 -4.05 -16.24 -17.20
C ASN A 103 -2.76 -15.72 -16.51
N ALA A 104 -2.55 -14.41 -16.43
CA ALA A 104 -1.35 -13.86 -15.79
C ALA A 104 -1.29 -14.18 -14.28
N GLU A 105 -2.43 -14.37 -13.62
CA GLU A 105 -2.52 -14.69 -12.20
C GLU A 105 -2.26 -16.17 -11.88
N ASP A 106 -2.27 -17.05 -12.88
CA ASP A 106 -2.12 -18.51 -12.74
C ASP A 106 -0.65 -18.97 -12.74
N ASP A 107 0.28 -18.14 -13.22
CA ASP A 107 1.70 -18.47 -13.29
C ASP A 107 2.38 -18.35 -11.92
N THR A 108 2.72 -19.50 -11.32
CA THR A 108 3.35 -19.56 -9.99
C THR A 108 4.81 -19.12 -9.96
N GLU A 109 5.49 -19.02 -11.11
CA GLU A 109 6.92 -18.66 -11.19
C GLU A 109 7.13 -17.21 -11.59
N GLN A 110 6.21 -16.63 -12.36
CA GLN A 110 6.39 -15.30 -12.94
C GLN A 110 6.57 -14.23 -11.85
N GLY A 111 5.85 -14.34 -10.75
CA GLY A 111 5.95 -13.35 -9.66
C GLY A 111 7.35 -13.27 -9.04
N TRP A 112 8.06 -14.38 -8.94
CA TRP A 112 9.46 -14.37 -8.50
C TRP A 112 10.39 -13.76 -9.54
N LYS A 113 10.19 -14.06 -10.82
CA LYS A 113 10.95 -13.47 -11.92
C LYS A 113 10.80 -11.95 -11.97
N ASP A 114 9.58 -11.46 -11.73
CA ASP A 114 9.29 -10.03 -11.66
C ASP A 114 10.03 -9.35 -10.50
N LEU A 115 10.10 -9.99 -9.33
CA LEU A 115 10.88 -9.49 -8.18
C LEU A 115 12.39 -9.48 -8.48
N GLN A 116 12.90 -10.52 -9.12
CA GLN A 116 14.32 -10.63 -9.48
C GLN A 116 14.75 -9.50 -10.43
N ALA A 117 13.88 -9.03 -11.31
CA ALA A 117 14.17 -7.92 -12.22
C ALA A 117 14.53 -6.62 -11.47
N PHE A 118 14.06 -6.46 -10.22
CA PHE A 118 14.42 -5.34 -9.34
C PHE A 118 15.63 -5.60 -8.45
N GLY A 119 16.31 -6.73 -8.59
CA GLY A 119 17.46 -7.11 -7.76
C GLY A 119 17.07 -7.21 -6.28
N ILE A 120 15.96 -7.89 -5.99
CA ILE A 120 15.45 -8.09 -4.62
C ILE A 120 16.49 -8.79 -3.73
N ASN A 121 16.53 -8.42 -2.44
CA ASN A 121 17.47 -8.99 -1.47
C ASN A 121 16.85 -9.12 -0.06
N ASP A 122 17.60 -9.70 0.89
CA ASP A 122 17.18 -10.03 2.25
C ASP A 122 16.76 -8.83 3.14
N ARG A 123 17.13 -7.61 2.74
CA ARG A 123 16.68 -6.39 3.43
C ARG A 123 15.29 -5.94 3.00
N ASP A 124 14.81 -6.42 1.87
CA ASP A 124 13.53 -6.04 1.30
C ASP A 124 12.35 -6.74 2.00
N THR A 125 11.15 -6.28 1.72
CA THR A 125 9.89 -6.87 2.19
C THR A 125 8.95 -7.05 1.01
N VAL A 126 8.38 -8.25 0.87
CA VAL A 126 7.35 -8.55 -0.12
C VAL A 126 5.98 -8.66 0.55
N ILE A 127 5.03 -7.88 0.08
CA ILE A 127 3.64 -7.88 0.56
C ILE A 127 2.74 -8.35 -0.57
N GLY A 128 2.27 -9.59 -0.48
CA GLY A 128 1.32 -10.15 -1.44
C GLY A 128 -0.11 -9.75 -1.09
N ILE A 129 -0.85 -9.30 -2.07
CA ILE A 129 -2.22 -8.84 -1.94
C ILE A 129 -3.13 -9.73 -2.79
N ALA A 130 -3.99 -10.52 -2.15
CA ALA A 130 -4.96 -11.37 -2.81
C ALA A 130 -6.23 -11.50 -1.98
N ALA A 131 -7.34 -10.92 -2.44
CA ALA A 131 -8.61 -10.95 -1.70
C ALA A 131 -9.06 -12.39 -1.40
N SER A 132 -9.02 -13.27 -2.40
CA SER A 132 -9.35 -14.70 -2.24
C SER A 132 -8.33 -15.45 -1.39
N GLY A 133 -7.09 -14.97 -1.35
CA GLY A 133 -5.98 -15.65 -0.69
C GLY A 133 -5.42 -16.86 -1.46
N THR A 134 -5.81 -17.06 -2.73
CA THR A 134 -5.48 -18.26 -3.51
C THR A 134 -4.77 -17.97 -4.84
N THR A 135 -4.44 -16.72 -5.15
CA THR A 135 -3.81 -16.31 -6.42
C THR A 135 -2.43 -16.96 -6.60
N PRO A 136 -2.24 -17.86 -7.59
CA PRO A 136 -1.00 -18.65 -7.74
C PRO A 136 0.25 -17.77 -7.93
N TYR A 137 0.17 -16.74 -8.77
CA TYR A 137 1.23 -15.75 -8.99
C TYR A 137 1.78 -15.17 -7.68
N VAL A 138 0.88 -14.74 -6.78
CA VAL A 138 1.25 -14.11 -5.50
C VAL A 138 1.81 -15.15 -4.52
N ILE A 139 1.17 -16.31 -4.42
CA ILE A 139 1.60 -17.38 -3.51
C ILE A 139 2.99 -17.89 -3.90
N GLY A 140 3.23 -18.10 -5.21
CA GLY A 140 4.53 -18.53 -5.73
C GLY A 140 5.64 -17.55 -5.38
N ALA A 141 5.39 -16.23 -5.62
CA ALA A 141 6.34 -15.18 -5.28
C ALA A 141 6.67 -15.13 -3.78
N ILE A 142 5.63 -15.17 -2.91
CA ILE A 142 5.81 -15.14 -1.44
C ILE A 142 6.60 -16.35 -0.97
N LYS A 143 6.23 -17.57 -1.37
CA LYS A 143 6.93 -18.80 -0.98
C LYS A 143 8.41 -18.74 -1.36
N THR A 144 8.70 -18.29 -2.58
CA THR A 144 10.08 -18.23 -3.07
C THR A 144 10.86 -17.12 -2.38
N ALA A 145 10.27 -15.93 -2.17
CA ALA A 145 10.90 -14.85 -1.41
C ALA A 145 11.24 -15.27 0.02
N ARG A 146 10.31 -15.92 0.72
CA ARG A 146 10.51 -16.45 2.07
C ARG A 146 11.63 -17.48 2.12
N ALA A 147 11.71 -18.38 1.14
CA ALA A 147 12.79 -19.35 1.04
C ALA A 147 14.18 -18.71 0.85
N HIS A 148 14.23 -17.46 0.32
CA HIS A 148 15.45 -16.67 0.20
C HIS A 148 15.70 -15.73 1.41
N GLY A 149 14.99 -15.89 2.52
CA GLY A 149 15.18 -15.10 3.75
C GLY A 149 14.63 -13.67 3.67
N ILE A 150 13.83 -13.35 2.67
CA ILE A 150 13.16 -12.06 2.52
C ILE A 150 11.90 -12.05 3.38
N LEU A 151 11.66 -10.97 4.12
CA LEU A 151 10.42 -10.81 4.89
C LEU A 151 9.22 -10.83 3.96
N THR A 152 8.23 -11.64 4.30
CA THR A 152 7.01 -11.78 3.52
C THR A 152 5.77 -11.47 4.34
N ALA A 153 4.82 -10.77 3.72
CA ALA A 153 3.51 -10.55 4.30
C ALA A 153 2.41 -10.85 3.28
N ALA A 154 1.22 -11.17 3.79
CA ALA A 154 0.02 -11.42 3.01
C ALA A 154 -1.10 -10.49 3.45
N ILE A 155 -1.88 -9.96 2.50
CA ILE A 155 -3.15 -9.25 2.75
C ILE A 155 -4.25 -10.03 2.05
N THR A 156 -5.19 -10.56 2.83
CA THR A 156 -6.31 -11.37 2.31
C THR A 156 -7.62 -11.03 3.02
N SER A 157 -8.75 -11.40 2.41
CA SER A 157 -10.09 -11.23 3.00
C SER A 157 -10.70 -12.54 3.54
N ASN A 158 -9.88 -13.60 3.60
CA ASN A 158 -10.30 -14.90 4.08
C ASN A 158 -9.38 -15.41 5.19
N PRO A 159 -9.92 -16.02 6.25
CA PRO A 159 -9.12 -16.62 7.30
C PRO A 159 -8.43 -17.89 6.77
N ASP A 160 -7.28 -18.21 7.34
CA ASP A 160 -6.52 -19.43 7.06
C ASP A 160 -6.28 -19.68 5.55
N ALA A 161 -6.12 -18.59 4.80
CA ALA A 161 -5.94 -18.64 3.35
C ALA A 161 -4.56 -19.21 2.98
N PRO A 162 -4.40 -19.91 1.84
CA PRO A 162 -3.10 -20.42 1.36
C PRO A 162 -1.99 -19.37 1.30
N ILE A 163 -2.33 -18.11 1.02
CA ILE A 163 -1.38 -17.00 1.06
C ILE A 163 -0.92 -16.68 2.49
N SER A 164 -1.80 -16.84 3.49
CA SER A 164 -1.49 -16.63 4.91
C SER A 164 -0.45 -17.64 5.40
N GLU A 165 -0.60 -18.92 5.04
CA GLU A 165 0.37 -19.98 5.37
C GLU A 165 1.73 -19.77 4.66
N ALA A 166 1.71 -19.18 3.47
CA ALA A 166 2.91 -18.92 2.69
C ALA A 166 3.78 -17.80 3.26
N ALA A 167 3.19 -16.82 3.96
CA ALA A 167 3.85 -15.61 4.44
C ALA A 167 4.37 -15.73 5.89
N ASP A 168 5.29 -14.85 6.29
CA ASP A 168 5.74 -14.73 7.68
C ASP A 168 4.72 -13.97 8.55
N ILE A 169 4.01 -13.01 7.94
CA ILE A 169 2.99 -12.20 8.61
C ILE A 169 1.73 -12.17 7.74
N ALA A 170 0.62 -12.69 8.25
CA ALA A 170 -0.66 -12.64 7.58
C ALA A 170 -1.54 -11.51 8.15
N ILE A 171 -2.03 -10.65 7.27
CA ILE A 171 -3.04 -9.62 7.58
C ILE A 171 -4.36 -10.12 7.00
N GLU A 172 -5.19 -10.67 7.85
CA GLU A 172 -6.47 -11.25 7.50
C GLU A 172 -7.60 -10.27 7.83
N MET A 173 -8.06 -9.58 6.80
CA MET A 173 -9.16 -8.64 6.90
C MET A 173 -10.48 -9.34 6.54
N ILE A 174 -11.17 -9.84 7.52
CA ILE A 174 -12.36 -10.68 7.32
C ILE A 174 -13.59 -9.82 7.08
N VAL A 175 -13.85 -9.48 5.82
CA VAL A 175 -14.98 -8.62 5.42
C VAL A 175 -16.28 -9.40 5.19
N GLY A 176 -16.25 -10.74 5.33
CA GLY A 176 -17.37 -11.61 4.97
C GLY A 176 -17.64 -11.64 3.46
N PRO A 177 -18.80 -12.16 3.04
CA PRO A 177 -19.20 -12.15 1.63
C PRO A 177 -19.28 -10.74 1.07
N GLU A 178 -18.90 -10.57 -0.20
CA GLU A 178 -19.00 -9.28 -0.88
C GLU A 178 -20.44 -8.80 -0.98
N TYR A 179 -20.63 -7.50 -1.07
CA TYR A 179 -21.94 -6.88 -1.22
C TYR A 179 -22.65 -7.34 -2.52
N VAL A 180 -21.90 -7.37 -3.62
CA VAL A 180 -22.28 -8.07 -4.85
C VAL A 180 -21.48 -9.34 -4.93
N THR A 181 -22.14 -10.49 -4.86
CA THR A 181 -21.52 -11.82 -4.83
C THR A 181 -20.39 -11.96 -5.86
N GLY A 182 -19.21 -12.36 -5.41
CA GLY A 182 -18.03 -12.58 -6.26
C GLY A 182 -17.26 -11.31 -6.65
N SER A 183 -17.75 -10.10 -6.30
CA SER A 183 -17.10 -8.84 -6.68
C SER A 183 -16.13 -8.34 -5.60
N SER A 184 -14.96 -8.95 -5.49
CA SER A 184 -13.92 -8.62 -4.48
C SER A 184 -13.30 -7.21 -4.61
N ARG A 185 -13.70 -6.43 -5.61
CA ARG A 185 -13.29 -5.02 -5.77
C ARG A 185 -13.94 -4.07 -4.76
N MET A 186 -15.00 -4.49 -4.07
CA MET A 186 -15.79 -3.66 -3.17
C MET A 186 -15.25 -3.69 -1.74
N LYS A 187 -15.80 -4.52 -0.84
CA LYS A 187 -15.39 -4.58 0.57
C LYS A 187 -13.91 -4.97 0.70
N SER A 188 -13.52 -6.05 0.04
CA SER A 188 -12.13 -6.51 0.04
C SER A 188 -11.18 -5.47 -0.55
N GLY A 189 -11.47 -4.95 -1.74
CA GLY A 189 -10.63 -3.94 -2.38
C GLY A 189 -10.52 -2.64 -1.58
N THR A 190 -11.63 -2.15 -1.00
CA THR A 190 -11.62 -0.95 -0.14
C THR A 190 -10.75 -1.17 1.09
N GLY A 191 -10.89 -2.30 1.77
CA GLY A 191 -10.08 -2.62 2.93
C GLY A 191 -8.60 -2.85 2.59
N GLN A 192 -8.29 -3.52 1.48
CA GLN A 192 -6.90 -3.65 0.99
C GLN A 192 -6.26 -2.27 0.76
N LYS A 193 -6.98 -1.33 0.13
CA LYS A 193 -6.50 0.04 -0.06
C LYS A 193 -6.20 0.71 1.28
N MET A 194 -7.09 0.59 2.27
CA MET A 194 -6.87 1.14 3.60
C MET A 194 -5.62 0.54 4.25
N ILE A 195 -5.45 -0.78 4.18
CA ILE A 195 -4.29 -1.48 4.76
C ILE A 195 -2.99 -1.01 4.10
N CYS A 196 -2.92 -0.93 2.76
CA CYS A 196 -1.74 -0.41 2.06
C CYS A 196 -1.39 1.01 2.54
N ASN A 197 -2.37 1.91 2.59
CA ASN A 197 -2.14 3.27 3.07
C ASN A 197 -1.74 3.33 4.56
N MET A 198 -2.31 2.47 5.42
CA MET A 198 -1.92 2.38 6.84
C MET A 198 -0.45 1.95 6.97
N ILE A 199 -0.03 0.95 6.21
CA ILE A 199 1.36 0.46 6.21
C ILE A 199 2.30 1.57 5.77
N THR A 200 2.16 2.09 4.55
CA THR A 200 3.12 3.05 3.99
C THR A 200 3.10 4.38 4.73
N THR A 201 1.94 4.92 5.08
CA THR A 201 1.86 6.17 5.84
C THR A 201 2.56 6.02 7.20
N THR A 202 2.29 4.93 7.92
CA THR A 202 2.93 4.70 9.23
C THR A 202 4.45 4.51 9.08
N VAL A 203 4.88 3.75 8.08
CA VAL A 203 6.31 3.58 7.77
C VAL A 203 6.96 4.93 7.46
N MET A 204 6.35 5.78 6.63
CA MET A 204 6.89 7.09 6.29
C MET A 204 6.95 8.04 7.48
N ILE A 205 5.98 7.98 8.39
CA ILE A 205 6.02 8.72 9.68
C ILE A 205 7.22 8.24 10.50
N GLN A 206 7.40 6.94 10.67
CA GLN A 206 8.51 6.33 11.42
C GLN A 206 9.88 6.57 10.77
N MET A 207 9.92 6.80 9.47
CA MET A 207 11.12 7.19 8.70
C MET A 207 11.38 8.71 8.74
N GLY A 208 10.61 9.48 9.52
CA GLY A 208 10.80 10.92 9.71
C GLY A 208 10.40 11.78 8.51
N ARG A 209 9.49 11.29 7.66
CA ARG A 209 9.00 12.02 6.48
C ARG A 209 7.83 12.96 6.76
N VAL A 210 7.31 12.92 7.97
CA VAL A 210 6.23 13.77 8.46
C VAL A 210 6.70 14.51 9.70
N LYS A 211 6.33 15.79 9.84
CA LYS A 211 6.57 16.60 11.05
C LYS A 211 5.22 17.14 11.56
N GLY A 212 4.89 16.83 12.81
CA GLY A 212 3.53 17.02 13.31
C GLY A 212 2.54 16.23 12.45
N ASN A 213 1.69 16.90 11.72
CA ASN A 213 0.75 16.32 10.76
C ASN A 213 0.99 16.77 9.31
N LYS A 214 2.22 17.26 8.99
CA LYS A 214 2.53 17.92 7.72
C LYS A 214 3.54 17.11 6.90
N MET A 215 3.32 17.05 5.58
CA MET A 215 4.20 16.43 4.58
C MET A 215 5.38 17.37 4.26
N VAL A 216 6.39 17.42 5.14
CA VAL A 216 7.50 18.38 5.04
C VAL A 216 8.51 18.05 3.93
N ASN A 217 8.43 16.87 3.36
CA ASN A 217 9.31 16.40 2.28
C ASN A 217 8.58 16.21 0.94
N MET A 218 7.34 16.69 0.79
CA MET A 218 6.59 16.54 -0.47
C MET A 218 7.34 17.15 -1.66
N GLN A 219 7.21 16.53 -2.83
CA GLN A 219 7.79 17.06 -4.06
C GLN A 219 7.02 18.30 -4.53
N LEU A 220 7.76 19.31 -4.98
CA LEU A 220 7.20 20.59 -5.47
C LEU A 220 6.82 20.49 -6.96
N SER A 221 6.12 19.44 -7.36
CA SER A 221 5.87 19.09 -8.75
C SER A 221 4.77 19.90 -9.45
N ASN A 222 4.01 20.69 -8.71
CA ASN A 222 2.96 21.56 -9.27
C ASN A 222 2.69 22.78 -8.40
N ALA A 223 1.97 23.76 -8.96
CA ALA A 223 1.66 25.02 -8.27
C ALA A 223 0.95 24.85 -6.92
N LYS A 224 0.04 23.86 -6.80
CA LYS A 224 -0.67 23.55 -5.56
C LYS A 224 0.29 23.07 -4.46
N LEU A 225 1.26 22.24 -4.80
CA LEU A 225 2.24 21.73 -3.84
C LEU A 225 3.26 22.80 -3.45
N VAL A 226 3.65 23.66 -4.40
CA VAL A 226 4.49 24.84 -4.12
C VAL A 226 3.77 25.80 -3.16
N ASP A 227 2.49 26.14 -3.40
CA ASP A 227 1.72 27.01 -2.49
C ASP A 227 1.59 26.38 -1.10
N ARG A 228 1.25 25.09 -1.02
CA ARG A 228 1.16 24.36 0.25
C ARG A 228 2.49 24.40 1.01
N GLY A 229 3.61 24.09 0.36
CA GLY A 229 4.94 24.14 0.96
C GLY A 229 5.31 25.54 1.42
N THR A 230 4.99 26.57 0.62
CA THR A 230 5.23 27.97 0.99
C THR A 230 4.50 28.34 2.29
N ARG A 231 3.22 27.99 2.40
CA ARG A 231 2.43 28.25 3.63
C ARG A 231 3.00 27.52 4.85
N MET A 232 3.52 26.31 4.68
CA MET A 232 4.22 25.60 5.76
C MET A 232 5.49 26.32 6.21
N VAL A 233 6.29 26.86 5.28
CA VAL A 233 7.49 27.66 5.61
C VAL A 233 7.09 28.98 6.30
N VAL A 234 6.05 29.67 5.82
CA VAL A 234 5.48 30.88 6.48
C VAL A 234 5.13 30.56 7.94
N GLU A 235 4.40 29.47 8.16
CA GLU A 235 3.94 29.08 9.52
C GLU A 235 5.11 28.69 10.44
N GLU A 236 6.13 28.02 9.92
CA GLU A 236 7.29 27.56 10.70
C GLU A 236 8.31 28.67 11.04
N LEU A 237 8.44 29.68 10.16
CA LEU A 237 9.49 30.71 10.26
C LEU A 237 8.95 32.14 10.47
N GLY A 238 7.65 32.37 10.31
CA GLY A 238 7.05 33.69 10.41
C GLY A 238 7.43 34.66 9.25
N LEU A 239 7.94 34.14 8.13
CA LEU A 239 8.41 34.93 7.00
C LEU A 239 7.25 35.40 6.11
N PRO A 240 7.40 36.56 5.39
CA PRO A 240 6.50 36.92 4.31
C PRO A 240 6.40 35.83 3.26
N TYR A 241 5.22 35.69 2.61
CA TYR A 241 4.93 34.62 1.64
C TYR A 241 5.97 34.51 0.51
N ASP A 242 6.35 35.65 -0.09
CA ASP A 242 7.28 35.66 -1.22
C ASP A 242 8.70 35.25 -0.80
N GLU A 243 9.11 35.60 0.41
CA GLU A 243 10.41 35.22 0.98
C GLU A 243 10.42 33.71 1.31
N ALA A 244 9.35 33.22 1.96
CA ALA A 244 9.15 31.81 2.25
C ALA A 244 9.12 30.97 0.95
N LYS A 245 8.46 31.46 -0.11
CA LYS A 245 8.42 30.81 -1.41
C LYS A 245 9.79 30.73 -2.07
N ARG A 246 10.56 31.82 -2.01
CA ARG A 246 11.92 31.83 -2.54
C ARG A 246 12.82 30.84 -1.78
N LEU A 247 12.72 30.82 -0.46
CA LEU A 247 13.48 29.89 0.38
C LEU A 247 13.10 28.42 0.09
N LEU A 248 11.79 28.12 -0.02
CA LEU A 248 11.29 26.79 -0.38
C LEU A 248 11.83 26.31 -1.73
N LEU A 249 11.76 27.15 -2.76
CA LEU A 249 12.22 26.80 -4.10
C LEU A 249 13.74 26.65 -4.18
N LEU A 250 14.50 27.42 -3.37
CA LEU A 250 15.95 27.30 -3.29
C LEU A 250 16.39 25.96 -2.70
N HIS A 251 15.67 25.46 -1.69
CA HIS A 251 16.06 24.24 -0.94
C HIS A 251 15.28 22.99 -1.34
N GLY A 252 14.24 23.11 -2.16
CA GLY A 252 13.52 22.00 -2.77
C GLY A 252 12.52 21.27 -1.86
N SER A 253 12.52 21.52 -0.54
CA SER A 253 11.52 20.98 0.40
C SER A 253 11.32 21.90 1.60
N VAL A 254 10.17 21.75 2.28
CA VAL A 254 9.87 22.52 3.50
C VAL A 254 10.91 22.24 4.57
N LYS A 255 11.27 20.98 4.75
CA LYS A 255 12.27 20.58 5.76
C LYS A 255 13.62 21.23 5.51
N GLU A 256 14.18 21.10 4.32
CA GLU A 256 15.48 21.66 3.98
C GLU A 256 15.47 23.20 4.05
N ALA A 257 14.38 23.85 3.64
CA ALA A 257 14.21 25.30 3.73
C ALA A 257 14.25 25.78 5.21
N VAL A 258 13.47 25.13 6.08
CA VAL A 258 13.42 25.48 7.50
C VAL A 258 14.74 25.18 8.20
N ASP A 259 15.35 24.03 7.93
CA ASP A 259 16.63 23.65 8.53
C ASP A 259 17.76 24.58 8.10
N ALA A 260 17.82 25.01 6.84
CA ALA A 260 18.80 25.95 6.33
C ALA A 260 18.66 27.34 6.94
N TYR A 261 17.43 27.84 7.08
CA TYR A 261 17.17 29.15 7.69
C TYR A 261 17.56 29.21 9.16
N ARG A 262 17.32 28.13 9.92
CA ARG A 262 17.64 28.06 11.35
C ARG A 262 19.14 27.90 11.67
N LYS A 263 19.94 27.56 10.66
CA LYS A 263 21.41 27.45 10.79
C LYS A 263 22.15 28.77 10.49
N GLN A 264 21.44 29.79 9.99
CA GLN A 264 21.97 31.14 9.80
C GLN A 264 21.88 31.94 11.07
#